data_1bdd28417cc0063c2d244c3c00936c3c
#
_entry.id   1bdd28417cc0063c2d244c3c00936c3c
#
_cell.length_a   1.000
_cell.length_b   1.000
_cell.length_c   1.000
_cell.angle_alpha   90.00
_cell.angle_beta   90.00
_cell.angle_gamma   90.00
#
_symmetry.space_group_name_H-M   'P 1'
#
loop_
_entity.id
_entity.type
_entity.pdbx_description
1 polymer ?
#
loop_
_entity_poly.entity_id
_entity_poly.type
_entity_poly.pdbx_seq_one_letter_code
_entity_poly.pdbx_strand_id
1 'polypeptide(L)'
;MARVKTTILALGAGLAGALALPGMASAQEVLGTWLRENGESRVRFAKCGEAICGTVVWLRNPAESKSSVGQRVFYDMRPNGTNSWAGQAFNPEDGKTYSGKMTLSGNALTTAGCIAGGWICRSVSWSRAN
;
A
#
# COMPACT_ATOMS: atom_id res chain seq x y z
N MET A 1 53.98 -1.88 -22.21
CA MET A 1 53.60 -1.93 -22.20
C MET A 1 52.50 -2.31 -21.77
N ALA A 2 52.09 -2.46 -21.73
CA ALA A 2 51.17 -2.75 -21.51
C ALA A 2 50.29 -2.54 -20.68
N ARG A 3 50.10 -2.63 -20.38
CA ARG A 3 49.44 -2.40 -19.75
C ARG A 3 48.48 -2.03 -19.54
N VAL A 4 48.20 -1.89 -19.52
CA VAL A 4 47.42 -1.36 -19.39
C VAL A 4 46.26 -1.60 -19.26
N LYS A 5 45.81 -1.61 -19.58
CA LYS A 5 44.84 -1.78 -19.63
C LYS A 5 44.00 -2.08 -18.87
N THR A 6 43.82 -2.35 -18.76
CA THR A 6 43.27 -2.87 -18.12
C THR A 6 42.38 -2.36 -17.44
N THR A 7 42.18 -2.28 -17.17
CA THR A 7 41.55 -1.77 -16.52
C THR A 7 40.41 -1.42 -16.59
N ILE A 8 40.17 -1.05 -16.78
CA ILE A 8 39.22 -0.60 -17.07
C ILE A 8 38.09 -1.05 -16.87
N LEU A 9 37.89 -1.43 -17.22
CA LEU A 9 36.95 -1.97 -17.27
C LEU A 9 36.15 -1.99 -16.29
N ALA A 10 36.37 -2.26 -15.77
CA ALA A 10 35.77 -2.51 -14.68
C ALA A 10 34.62 -1.70 -14.53
N LEU A 11 34.90 -0.85 -14.62
CA LEU A 11 34.06 -0.02 -14.49
C LEU A 11 32.82 -0.27 -14.78
N GLY A 12 32.75 -0.38 -15.56
CA GLY A 12 31.53 -0.32 -16.04
C GLY A 12 30.66 -0.99 -15.25
N ALA A 13 31.01 -1.86 -14.97
CA ALA A 13 30.29 -2.62 -14.27
C ALA A 13 29.42 -2.00 -13.30
N GLY A 14 29.96 -1.63 -12.49
CA GLY A 14 29.21 -1.23 -11.45
C GLY A 14 28.02 -0.61 -11.85
N LEU A 15 28.12 0.09 -12.76
CA LEU A 15 27.12 0.76 -13.14
C LEU A 15 25.94 0.09 -13.20
N ALA A 16 25.96 -0.85 -13.67
CA ALA A 16 24.80 -1.49 -13.88
C ALA A 16 23.94 -1.50 -12.67
N GLY A 17 24.50 -1.73 -11.62
CA GLY A 17 23.69 -1.89 -10.50
C GLY A 17 22.80 -0.76 -10.23
N ALA A 18 23.21 0.30 -10.71
CA ALA A 18 22.51 1.46 -10.38
C ALA A 18 21.14 1.47 -10.89
N LEU A 19 20.82 0.56 -11.64
CA LEU A 19 19.60 0.66 -12.24
C LEU A 19 18.43 0.15 -11.50
N ALA A 20 18.53 -0.03 -10.26
CA ALA A 20 17.42 -0.45 -9.48
C ALA A 20 16.22 0.39 -9.80
N LEU A 21 15.05 -0.19 -9.85
CA LEU A 21 13.85 0.48 -10.25
C LEU A 21 12.99 0.82 -9.06
N PRO A 22 13.03 2.04 -8.62
CA PRO A 22 12.29 2.44 -7.43
C PRO A 22 10.80 2.21 -7.51
N GLY A 23 10.22 2.38 -8.65
CA GLY A 23 8.79 2.22 -8.76
C GLY A 23 8.31 0.82 -8.41
N MET A 24 9.11 -0.17 -8.68
CA MET A 24 8.71 -1.52 -8.40
C MET A 24 8.81 -1.81 -6.92
N ALA A 25 9.74 -1.19 -6.25
CA ALA A 25 9.89 -1.40 -4.83
C ALA A 25 8.71 -0.82 -4.08
N SER A 26 8.15 0.30 -4.53
CA SER A 26 7.02 0.90 -3.85
C SER A 26 5.81 0.01 -3.80
N ALA A 27 5.52 -0.68 -4.88
CA ALA A 27 4.36 -1.55 -4.93
C ALA A 27 4.47 -2.66 -3.91
N GLN A 28 5.67 -3.14 -3.66
CA GLN A 28 5.85 -4.20 -2.69
C GLN A 28 5.83 -3.68 -1.27
N GLU A 29 6.20 -2.44 -1.08
CA GLU A 29 6.27 -1.89 0.26
C GLU A 29 4.91 -1.68 0.91
N VAL A 30 3.84 -1.60 0.14
CA VAL A 30 2.53 -1.44 0.73
C VAL A 30 1.97 -2.77 1.17
N LEU A 31 2.50 -3.88 0.67
CA LEU A 31 2.00 -5.20 1.04
C LEU A 31 2.37 -5.50 2.48
N GLY A 32 1.51 -6.22 3.16
CA GLY A 32 1.70 -6.60 4.55
C GLY A 32 0.61 -6.04 5.44
N THR A 33 0.86 -6.01 6.72
CA THR A 33 -0.15 -5.68 7.72
C THR A 33 0.07 -4.29 8.29
N TRP A 34 -1.01 -3.55 8.42
CA TRP A 34 -0.99 -2.18 8.89
C TRP A 34 -1.99 -1.99 10.02
N LEU A 35 -1.58 -1.25 11.05
CA LEU A 35 -2.42 -0.96 12.21
C LEU A 35 -3.09 0.40 12.02
N ARG A 36 -4.39 0.44 12.21
CA ARG A 36 -5.15 1.69 12.11
C ARG A 36 -4.72 2.64 13.24
N GLU A 37 -4.71 3.93 12.96
CA GLU A 37 -4.23 4.94 13.90
C GLU A 37 -4.95 4.92 15.25
N ASN A 38 -6.21 4.51 15.29
CA ASN A 38 -6.94 4.41 16.54
C ASN A 38 -6.65 3.09 17.28
N GLY A 39 -5.84 2.21 16.68
CA GLY A 39 -5.47 0.95 17.31
C GLY A 39 -6.53 -0.10 17.31
N GLU A 40 -7.64 0.09 16.61
CA GLU A 40 -8.76 -0.82 16.70
C GLU A 40 -8.77 -1.96 15.70
N SER A 41 -8.01 -1.85 14.63
CA SER A 41 -8.00 -2.90 13.64
C SER A 41 -6.66 -2.97 12.91
N ARG A 42 -6.39 -4.14 12.34
CA ARG A 42 -5.27 -4.33 11.43
C ARG A 42 -5.82 -4.84 10.12
N VAL A 43 -5.27 -4.29 9.04
CA VAL A 43 -5.65 -4.69 7.68
C VAL A 43 -4.40 -5.18 6.99
N ARG A 44 -4.52 -6.27 6.27
CA ARG A 44 -3.41 -6.79 5.48
C ARG A 44 -3.67 -6.52 4.02
N PHE A 45 -2.71 -5.89 3.36
CA PHE A 45 -2.75 -5.68 1.92
C PHE A 45 -1.97 -6.76 1.22
N ALA A 46 -2.58 -7.35 0.22
CA ALA A 46 -1.97 -8.42 -0.55
C ALA A 46 -2.44 -8.31 -1.99
N LYS A 47 -1.71 -8.96 -2.90
CA LYS A 47 -2.12 -8.96 -4.29
C LYS A 47 -3.38 -9.79 -4.47
N CYS A 48 -4.28 -9.30 -5.29
CA CYS A 48 -5.46 -10.03 -5.72
C CYS A 48 -5.56 -9.81 -7.22
N GLY A 49 -4.95 -10.72 -7.97
CA GLY A 49 -4.79 -10.53 -9.41
C GLY A 49 -3.75 -9.46 -9.65
N GLU A 50 -4.05 -8.51 -10.50
CA GLU A 50 -3.14 -7.42 -10.81
C GLU A 50 -3.35 -6.21 -9.91
N ALA A 51 -4.29 -6.28 -9.00
CA ALA A 51 -4.58 -5.21 -8.09
C ALA A 51 -4.15 -5.58 -6.67
N ILE A 52 -4.35 -4.69 -5.73
CA ILE A 52 -4.08 -4.92 -4.32
C ILE A 52 -5.41 -4.84 -3.58
N CYS A 53 -5.60 -5.75 -2.65
CA CYS A 53 -6.79 -5.77 -1.80
C CYS A 53 -6.39 -5.71 -0.34
N GLY A 54 -7.26 -5.16 0.49
CA GLY A 54 -7.02 -5.10 1.93
C GLY A 54 -8.09 -5.83 2.70
N THR A 55 -7.68 -6.68 3.62
CA THR A 55 -8.58 -7.53 4.39
C THR A 55 -8.33 -7.32 5.87
N VAL A 56 -9.39 -7.23 6.65
CA VAL A 56 -9.28 -7.11 8.10
C VAL A 56 -8.72 -8.43 8.64
N VAL A 57 -7.61 -8.37 9.36
CA VAL A 57 -6.98 -9.57 9.93
C VAL A 57 -7.01 -9.58 11.46
N TRP A 58 -7.34 -8.46 12.09
CA TRP A 58 -7.39 -8.39 13.54
C TRP A 58 -8.28 -7.23 13.98
N LEU A 59 -9.03 -7.42 15.05
CA LEU A 59 -9.85 -6.40 15.68
C LEU A 59 -9.59 -6.42 17.17
N ARG A 60 -9.48 -5.21 17.75
CA ARG A 60 -9.23 -5.13 19.20
C ARG A 60 -10.45 -5.63 19.97
N ASN A 61 -11.64 -5.21 19.57
CA ASN A 61 -12.89 -5.60 20.22
C ASN A 61 -13.85 -6.18 19.21
N PRO A 62 -13.64 -7.43 18.81
CA PRO A 62 -14.47 -8.01 17.75
C PRO A 62 -15.97 -7.97 18.04
N ALA A 63 -16.34 -8.15 19.31
CA ALA A 63 -17.74 -8.21 19.66
C ALA A 63 -18.45 -6.86 19.54
N GLU A 64 -17.69 -5.78 19.57
CA GLU A 64 -18.25 -4.44 19.49
C GLU A 64 -18.01 -3.78 18.12
N SER A 65 -17.37 -4.48 17.22
CA SER A 65 -17.01 -3.90 15.94
C SER A 65 -18.04 -4.22 14.89
N LYS A 66 -18.26 -3.28 13.97
CA LYS A 66 -19.08 -3.55 12.78
C LYS A 66 -18.26 -4.23 11.70
N SER A 67 -16.94 -4.29 11.87
CA SER A 67 -16.07 -5.05 10.98
C SER A 67 -15.96 -6.47 11.45
N SER A 68 -15.52 -7.36 10.57
CA SER A 68 -15.26 -8.76 10.89
C SER A 68 -13.90 -9.15 10.36
N VAL A 69 -13.20 -10.00 11.09
CA VAL A 69 -11.94 -10.56 10.59
C VAL A 69 -12.25 -11.39 9.36
N GLY A 70 -11.46 -11.20 8.32
CA GLY A 70 -11.69 -11.84 7.02
C GLY A 70 -12.45 -10.98 6.04
N GLN A 71 -12.99 -9.86 6.49
CA GLN A 71 -13.75 -8.97 5.62
C GLN A 71 -12.82 -8.14 4.77
N ARG A 72 -13.07 -8.10 3.47
CA ARG A 72 -12.30 -7.27 2.56
C ARG A 72 -12.86 -5.85 2.63
N VAL A 73 -11.99 -4.89 2.86
CA VAL A 73 -12.40 -3.50 2.98
C VAL A 73 -11.76 -2.60 1.92
N PHE A 74 -10.72 -3.07 1.23
CA PHE A 74 -10.15 -2.35 0.09
C PHE A 74 -10.14 -3.29 -1.10
N TYR A 75 -10.63 -2.81 -2.23
CA TYR A 75 -10.81 -3.61 -3.43
C TYR A 75 -10.14 -2.94 -4.62
N ASP A 76 -9.58 -3.76 -5.48
CA ASP A 76 -9.13 -3.30 -6.80
C ASP A 76 -8.26 -2.05 -6.74
N MET A 77 -7.37 -1.99 -5.75
CA MET A 77 -6.47 -0.86 -5.62
C MET A 77 -5.36 -1.00 -6.65
N ARG A 78 -5.32 -0.07 -7.60
CA ARG A 78 -4.36 -0.11 -8.70
C ARG A 78 -3.49 1.13 -8.68
N PRO A 79 -2.24 1.03 -9.15
CA PRO A 79 -1.34 2.18 -9.12
C PRO A 79 -1.96 3.39 -9.81
N ASN A 80 -1.81 4.54 -9.17
CA ASN A 80 -2.36 5.79 -9.66
C ASN A 80 -1.38 6.91 -9.32
N GLY A 81 -0.17 6.80 -9.84
CA GLY A 81 0.89 7.74 -9.54
C GLY A 81 1.94 7.12 -8.64
N THR A 82 2.92 7.90 -8.26
CA THR A 82 4.02 7.44 -7.43
C THR A 82 3.53 7.17 -6.00
N ASN A 83 3.75 5.95 -5.53
CA ASN A 83 3.35 5.57 -4.18
C ASN A 83 1.87 5.81 -3.89
N SER A 84 1.04 5.72 -4.92
CA SER A 84 -0.39 5.96 -4.79
C SER A 84 -1.18 4.91 -5.52
N TRP A 85 -2.36 4.62 -4.99
CA TRP A 85 -3.27 3.63 -5.57
C TRP A 85 -4.69 4.17 -5.50
N ALA A 86 -5.53 3.75 -6.40
CA ALA A 86 -6.94 4.11 -6.43
C ALA A 86 -7.77 2.86 -6.70
N GLY A 87 -8.91 2.77 -6.09
CA GLY A 87 -9.81 1.64 -6.22
C GLY A 87 -11.08 1.89 -5.43
N GLN A 88 -11.47 0.93 -4.61
CA GLN A 88 -12.69 1.02 -3.83
C GLN A 88 -12.45 0.72 -2.37
N ALA A 89 -13.17 1.40 -1.49
CA ALA A 89 -13.08 1.21 -0.05
C ALA A 89 -14.47 0.95 0.50
N PHE A 90 -14.62 -0.14 1.23
CA PHE A 90 -15.87 -0.48 1.89
C PHE A 90 -15.83 0.01 3.34
N ASN A 91 -16.86 0.73 3.75
CA ASN A 91 -16.96 1.22 5.12
C ASN A 91 -17.95 0.36 5.90
N PRO A 92 -17.48 -0.47 6.85
CA PRO A 92 -18.41 -1.30 7.63
C PRO A 92 -19.35 -0.51 8.52
N GLU A 93 -18.97 0.72 8.86
CA GLU A 93 -19.81 1.54 9.73
C GLU A 93 -21.15 1.89 9.10
N ASP A 94 -21.14 2.18 7.81
CA ASP A 94 -22.38 2.54 7.11
C ASP A 94 -22.77 1.54 6.02
N GLY A 95 -21.92 0.51 5.79
CA GLY A 95 -22.23 -0.52 4.80
C GLY A 95 -22.12 -0.07 3.36
N LYS A 96 -21.42 1.03 3.11
CA LYS A 96 -21.32 1.60 1.76
C LYS A 96 -19.93 1.48 1.21
N THR A 97 -19.84 1.47 -0.11
CA THR A 97 -18.57 1.44 -0.83
C THR A 97 -18.28 2.82 -1.41
N TYR A 98 -17.06 3.26 -1.24
CA TYR A 98 -16.60 4.57 -1.67
C TYR A 98 -15.47 4.46 -2.67
N SER A 99 -15.17 5.53 -3.38
CA SER A 99 -13.93 5.59 -4.15
C SER A 99 -12.78 5.54 -3.16
N GLY A 100 -11.86 4.63 -3.34
CA GLY A 100 -10.75 4.43 -2.41
C GLY A 100 -9.47 5.04 -2.97
N LYS A 101 -8.69 5.65 -2.08
CA LYS A 101 -7.36 6.14 -2.40
C LYS A 101 -6.40 5.68 -1.34
N MET A 102 -5.15 5.51 -1.72
CA MET A 102 -4.13 5.04 -0.80
C MET A 102 -2.81 5.68 -1.18
N THR A 103 -2.07 6.19 -0.22
CA THR A 103 -0.77 6.82 -0.44
C THR A 103 0.21 6.33 0.60
N LEU A 104 1.38 5.91 0.13
CA LEU A 104 2.43 5.38 0.99
C LEU A 104 3.53 6.42 1.14
N SER A 105 3.96 6.68 2.36
CA SER A 105 5.08 7.55 2.64
C SER A 105 5.95 6.87 3.71
N GLY A 106 6.99 6.17 3.29
CA GLY A 106 7.86 5.44 4.20
C GLY A 106 7.09 4.36 4.94
N ASN A 107 7.04 4.46 6.26
CA ASN A 107 6.31 3.50 7.08
C ASN A 107 4.93 4.00 7.47
N ALA A 108 4.43 5.00 6.77
CA ALA A 108 3.10 5.54 7.01
C ALA A 108 2.24 5.35 5.77
N LEU A 109 1.05 4.88 5.98
CA LEU A 109 0.08 4.68 4.90
C LEU A 109 -1.15 5.52 5.22
N THR A 110 -1.67 6.22 4.22
CA THR A 110 -2.91 6.96 4.36
C THR A 110 -3.91 6.37 3.38
N THR A 111 -5.09 6.05 3.86
CA THR A 111 -6.18 5.63 2.99
C THR A 111 -7.30 6.64 3.08
N ALA A 112 -8.11 6.74 2.05
CA ALA A 112 -9.25 7.65 2.05
C ALA A 112 -10.40 7.02 1.28
N GLY A 113 -11.60 7.29 1.77
CA GLY A 113 -12.82 6.96 1.04
C GLY A 113 -13.47 8.27 0.62
N CYS A 114 -13.84 8.38 -0.63
CA CYS A 114 -14.31 9.63 -1.20
C CYS A 114 -15.67 9.48 -1.89
N ILE A 115 -16.44 10.56 -1.89
CA ILE A 115 -17.71 10.64 -2.62
C ILE A 115 -17.64 11.87 -3.52
N ALA A 116 -18.69 12.08 -4.29
CA ALA A 116 -18.83 13.25 -5.16
C ALA A 116 -17.62 13.42 -6.11
N GLY A 117 -17.21 12.32 -6.74
CA GLY A 117 -16.13 12.39 -7.71
C GLY A 117 -14.79 12.64 -7.09
N GLY A 118 -14.63 12.37 -5.80
CA GLY A 118 -13.35 12.55 -5.12
C GLY A 118 -13.21 13.88 -4.40
N TRP A 119 -14.27 14.67 -4.38
CA TRP A 119 -14.22 15.98 -3.73
C TRP A 119 -14.29 15.90 -2.21
N ILE A 120 -15.07 14.97 -1.68
CA ILE A 120 -15.24 14.86 -0.23
C ILE A 120 -14.65 13.53 0.19
N CYS A 121 -13.60 13.58 0.99
CA CYS A 121 -12.86 12.39 1.41
C CYS A 121 -12.73 12.34 2.92
N ARG A 122 -12.71 11.12 3.46
CA ARG A 122 -12.38 10.89 4.86
C ARG A 122 -11.15 10.02 4.88
N SER A 123 -10.12 10.47 5.56
CA SER A 123 -8.82 9.79 5.57
C SER A 123 -8.55 9.07 6.87
N VAL A 124 -7.78 8.01 6.77
CA VAL A 124 -7.34 7.21 7.92
C VAL A 124 -5.84 6.97 7.75
N SER A 125 -5.11 7.09 8.82
CA SER A 125 -3.67 6.82 8.82
C SER A 125 -3.39 5.46 9.44
N TRP A 126 -2.36 4.82 8.93
CA TRP A 126 -1.98 3.47 9.36
C TRP A 126 -0.47 3.42 9.56
N SER A 127 -0.03 2.61 10.51
CA SER A 127 1.38 2.35 10.71
C SER A 127 1.67 0.87 10.48
N ARG A 128 2.90 0.58 10.11
CA ARG A 128 3.25 -0.79 9.77
C ARG A 128 3.19 -1.67 11.02
N ALA A 129 2.58 -2.84 10.89
CA ALA A 129 2.31 -3.71 12.03
C ALA A 129 2.95 -5.09 11.93
N ASN A 130 3.76 -5.35 10.90
CA ASN A 130 4.39 -6.68 10.78
C ASN A 130 5.91 -6.64 10.88
#